data_8f87606e9ae2dedd5a6b35dbe8d57671
#
_entry.id   8f87606e9ae2dedd5a6b35dbe8d57671
#
_cell.length_a   1.000
_cell.length_b   1.000
_cell.length_c   1.000
_cell.angle_alpha   90.00
_cell.angle_beta   90.00
_cell.angle_gamma   90.00
#
_symmetry.space_group_name_H-M   'P 1'
#
loop_
_entity.id
_entity.type
_entity.pdbx_description
1 polymer ?
#
loop_
_entity_poly.entity_id
_entity_poly.type
_entity_poly.pdbx_seq_one_letter_code
_entity_poly.pdbx_strand_id
1 'polypeptide(L)' 'MPGAVIKKGAKVRYSIIAENVIVGENADIGGDPQVVGNEGWGITLVGANLKIGENARISANKMIVEDVKEGEEI' A
#
# COMPACT_ATOMS: atom_id res chain seq x y z
N MET A 1 -9.42 10.09 1.27
CA MET A 1 -9.42 8.76 1.90
C MET A 1 -9.94 8.85 3.33
N PRO A 2 -11.24 9.02 3.47
CA PRO A 2 -11.84 9.20 4.80
C PRO A 2 -11.61 7.97 5.67
N GLY A 3 -11.23 8.20 6.90
CA GLY A 3 -11.03 7.12 7.86
C GLY A 3 -9.77 6.29 7.69
N ALA A 4 -8.93 6.59 6.70
CA ALA A 4 -7.68 5.87 6.54
C ALA A 4 -6.68 6.31 7.62
N VAL A 5 -5.94 5.36 8.15
CA VAL A 5 -4.91 5.60 9.17
C VAL A 5 -3.57 5.12 8.64
N ILE A 6 -2.64 6.05 8.52
CA ILE A 6 -1.28 5.74 8.08
C ILE A 6 -0.39 5.86 9.31
N LYS A 7 0.13 4.74 9.78
CA LYS A 7 0.92 4.72 11.01
C LYS A 7 2.33 5.21 10.77
N LYS A 8 3.06 5.40 11.86
CA LYS A 8 4.39 5.98 11.84
C LYS A 8 5.35 5.20 10.93
N GLY A 9 6.09 5.92 10.11
CA GLY A 9 7.07 5.30 9.22
C GLY A 9 6.52 4.66 7.98
N ALA A 10 5.20 4.57 7.85
CA ALA A 10 4.59 4.00 6.65
C ALA A 10 4.78 4.93 5.46
N LYS A 11 4.98 4.36 4.30
CA LYS A 11 5.11 5.10 3.05
C LYS A 11 4.04 4.67 2.08
N VAL A 12 3.32 5.63 1.55
CA VAL A 12 2.29 5.38 0.54
C VAL A 12 2.62 6.27 -0.65
N ARG A 13 2.95 5.65 -1.77
CA ARG A 13 3.37 6.38 -2.96
C ARG A 13 2.59 5.89 -4.17
N TYR A 14 2.10 6.85 -4.98
CA TYR A 14 1.42 6.53 -6.23
C TYR A 14 0.36 5.45 -6.04
N SER A 15 -0.47 5.63 -5.00
CA SER A 15 -1.46 4.64 -4.60
C SER A 15 -2.77 5.32 -4.27
N ILE A 16 -3.86 4.59 -4.43
CA ILE A 16 -5.19 5.02 -3.98
C ILE A 16 -5.57 4.13 -2.83
N ILE A 17 -5.77 4.73 -1.67
CA ILE A 17 -6.17 4.02 -0.45
C ILE A 17 -7.65 4.33 -0.20
N ALA A 18 -8.48 3.32 -0.19
CA ALA A 18 -9.90 3.50 0.07
C ALA A 18 -10.15 3.82 1.56
N GLU A 19 -11.41 4.03 1.90
CA GLU A 19 -11.78 4.43 3.26
C GLU A 19 -11.55 3.31 4.28
N ASN A 20 -11.29 3.70 5.51
CA ASN A 20 -11.16 2.78 6.66
C ASN A 20 -10.02 1.76 6.50
N VAL A 21 -8.97 2.12 5.76
CA VAL A 21 -7.78 1.29 5.64
C VAL A 21 -6.79 1.68 6.73
N ILE A 22 -6.21 0.69 7.38
CA ILE A 22 -5.14 0.91 8.36
C ILE A 22 -3.84 0.40 7.78
N VAL A 23 -2.88 1.31 7.61
CA VAL A 23 -1.55 0.97 7.11
C VAL A 23 -0.61 0.88 8.30
N GLY A 24 -0.04 -0.30 8.52
CA GLY A 24 0.81 -0.56 9.68
C GLY A 24 2.13 0.21 9.64
N GLU A 25 2.83 0.22 10.77
CA GLU A 25 4.10 0.93 10.87
C GLU A 25 5.11 0.38 9.88
N ASN A 26 5.85 1.29 9.26
CA ASN A 26 6.93 0.97 8.32
C ASN A 26 6.47 0.18 7.10
N ALA A 27 5.18 0.10 6.82
CA ALA A 27 4.70 -0.51 5.60
C ALA A 27 5.05 0.39 4.40
N ASP A 28 5.30 -0.22 3.27
CA ASP A 28 5.66 0.49 2.04
C ASP A 28 4.71 0.08 0.94
N ILE A 29 3.91 1.02 0.47
CA ILE A 29 2.88 0.75 -0.54
C ILE A 29 3.18 1.54 -1.80
N GLY A 30 3.15 0.85 -2.92
CA GLY A 30 3.34 1.46 -4.23
C GLY A 30 4.79 1.55 -4.63
N GLY A 31 5.04 2.00 -5.85
CA GLY A 31 6.39 2.12 -6.37
C GLY A 31 6.55 3.37 -7.21
N ASP A 32 7.72 3.97 -7.16
CA ASP A 32 8.05 5.16 -7.93
C ASP A 32 8.45 4.73 -9.34
N PRO A 33 7.84 5.30 -10.40
CA PRO A 33 8.20 4.93 -11.78
C PRO A 33 9.66 5.21 -12.11
N GLN A 34 10.30 6.12 -11.41
CA GLN A 34 11.73 6.37 -11.60
C GLN A 34 12.60 5.27 -11.06
N VAL A 35 12.09 4.51 -10.10
CA VAL A 35 12.83 3.41 -9.49
C VAL A 35 12.52 2.08 -10.18
N VAL A 36 11.24 1.79 -10.42
CA VAL A 36 10.83 0.49 -10.99
C VAL A 36 10.72 0.51 -12.51
N GLY A 37 10.84 1.68 -13.12
CA GLY A 37 10.69 1.83 -14.56
C GLY A 37 9.24 2.05 -14.96
N ASN A 38 9.04 2.56 -16.18
CA ASN A 38 7.69 2.85 -16.66
C ASN A 38 6.94 1.60 -17.11
N GLU A 39 7.68 0.61 -17.55
CA GLU A 39 7.09 -0.62 -18.03
C GLU A 39 6.62 -1.45 -16.84
N GLY A 40 5.36 -1.80 -16.83
CA GLY A 40 4.79 -2.56 -15.71
C GLY A 40 4.42 -1.74 -14.49
N TRP A 41 4.69 -0.42 -14.52
CA TRP A 41 4.31 0.45 -13.42
C TRP A 41 2.83 0.81 -13.51
N GLY A 42 2.21 0.99 -12.38
CA GLY A 42 0.84 1.47 -12.30
C GLY A 42 0.50 1.85 -10.87
N ILE A 43 -0.65 2.49 -10.70
CA ILE A 43 -1.12 2.90 -9.37
C ILE A 43 -1.59 1.66 -8.61
N THR A 44 -1.18 1.55 -7.37
CA THR A 44 -1.65 0.49 -6.48
C THR A 44 -2.98 0.90 -5.87
N LEU A 45 -3.93 -0.01 -5.84
CA LEU A 45 -5.25 0.22 -5.26
C LEU A 45 -5.39 -0.64 -4.02
N VAL A 46 -5.81 -0.03 -2.92
CA VAL A 46 -6.09 -0.77 -1.68
C VAL A 46 -7.58 -0.60 -1.38
N GLY A 47 -8.31 -1.70 -1.32
CA GLY A 47 -9.73 -1.70 -1.08
C GLY A 47 -10.10 -1.22 0.32
N ALA A 48 -11.39 -0.91 0.51
CA ALA A 48 -11.87 -0.38 1.78
C ALA A 48 -11.85 -1.42 2.90
N ASN A 49 -11.72 -0.93 4.13
CA ASN A 49 -11.83 -1.74 5.36
C ASN A 49 -10.75 -2.81 5.50
N LEU A 50 -9.58 -2.58 4.90
CA LEU A 50 -8.47 -3.52 4.95
C LEU A 50 -7.41 -3.07 5.95
N LYS A 51 -6.59 -4.02 6.38
CA LYS A 51 -5.45 -3.76 7.25
C LYS A 51 -4.19 -4.21 6.54
N ILE A 52 -3.23 -3.30 6.47
CA ILE A 52 -1.90 -3.60 5.93
C ILE A 52 -0.97 -3.78 7.14
N GLY A 53 -0.37 -4.96 7.26
CA GLY A 53 0.46 -5.28 8.41
C GLY A 53 1.73 -4.45 8.49
N GLU A 54 2.36 -4.45 9.65
CA GLU A 54 3.62 -3.76 9.86
C GLU A 54 4.69 -4.33 8.95
N ASN A 55 5.54 -3.46 8.41
CA ASN A 55 6.66 -3.82 7.54
C ASN A 55 6.24 -4.54 6.26
N ALA A 56 4.96 -4.53 5.91
CA ALA A 56 4.51 -5.11 4.66
C ALA A 56 4.96 -4.27 3.48
N ARG A 57 5.18 -4.91 2.36
CA ARG A 57 5.57 -4.23 1.13
C ARG A 57 4.62 -4.58 0.01
N ILE A 58 4.08 -3.57 -0.62
CA ILE A 58 3.16 -3.74 -1.73
C ILE A 58 3.75 -3.02 -2.94
N SER A 59 3.99 -3.78 -3.99
CA SER A 59 4.59 -3.23 -5.22
C SER A 59 3.62 -2.34 -5.97
N ALA A 60 4.15 -1.62 -6.96
CA ALA A 60 3.32 -0.84 -7.87
C ALA A 60 2.40 -1.75 -8.68
N ASN A 61 1.32 -1.17 -9.18
CA ASN A 61 0.39 -1.84 -10.08
C ASN A 61 -0.25 -3.09 -9.46
N LYS A 62 -0.59 -3.02 -8.18
CA LYS A 62 -1.28 -4.10 -7.48
C LYS A 62 -2.67 -3.67 -7.07
N MET A 63 -3.54 -4.64 -6.92
CA MET A 63 -4.89 -4.40 -6.40
C MET A 63 -5.05 -5.27 -5.15
N ILE A 64 -5.22 -4.62 -4.01
CA ILE A 64 -5.30 -5.30 -2.73
C ILE A 64 -6.77 -5.39 -2.33
N VAL A 65 -7.25 -6.61 -2.18
CA VAL A 65 -8.64 -6.89 -1.83
C VAL A 65 -8.79 -7.67 -0.53
N GLU A 66 -7.67 -8.01 0.10
CA GLU A 66 -7.65 -8.73 1.37
C GLU A 66 -6.62 -8.10 2.29
N ASP A 67 -6.73 -8.37 3.58
CA ASP A 67 -5.76 -7.91 4.55
C ASP A 67 -4.36 -8.42 4.20
N VAL A 68 -3.36 -7.59 4.43
CA VAL A 68 -1.97 -7.95 4.19
C VAL A 68 -1.31 -8.22 5.54
N LYS A 69 -0.66 -9.36 5.65
CA LYS A 69 -0.05 -9.77 6.90
C LYS A 69 1.23 -9.00 7.18
N GLU A 70 1.63 -8.98 8.44
CA GLU A 70 2.88 -8.37 8.86
C GLU A 70 4.05 -8.96 8.09
N GLY A 71 4.88 -8.09 7.53
CA GLY A 71 6.06 -8.50 6.78
C GLY A 71 5.80 -9.12 5.42
N GLU A 72 4.57 -9.18 4.99
CA GLU A 72 4.23 -9.77 3.70
C GLU A 72 4.69 -8.88 2.55
N GLU A 73 5.16 -9.48 1.47
CA GLU A 73 5.53 -8.77 0.25
C GLU A 73 4.65 -9.23 -0.90
N ILE A 74 4.08 -8.24 -1.59
CA ILE A 74 3.17 -8.51 -2.71
C ILE A 74 3.64 -7.80 -3.97
#